data_8fcc854ab9f2c54532ab6dede91ca679
#
_entry.id   8fcc854ab9f2c54532ab6dede91ca679
#
_cell.length_a   1.000
_cell.length_b   1.000
_cell.length_c   1.000
_cell.angle_alpha   90.00
_cell.angle_beta   90.00
_cell.angle_gamma   90.00
#
_symmetry.space_group_name_H-M   'P 1'
#
loop_
_entity.id
_entity.type
_entity.pdbx_description
1 polymer ?
#
loop_
_entity_poly.entity_id
_entity_poly.type
_entity_poly.pdbx_seq_one_letter_code
_entity_poly.pdbx_strand_id
1 'polypeptide(L)'
;MRVMGLDYGSKTVGVAISDPLVLTAQGVETIWRKQENKLRQTLARIEELISEYQVERIILGYPKNMNNTIGERALKSLEFKEKLEGRTGLPVVMWDERLTTAEAERTLMETGVRRENRKQYLDQMAAVLILQGYLDRISMNKEENNGEN
;
A
#
# COMPACT_ATOMS: atom_id res chain seq x y z
N MET A 1 -1.02 0.75 17.67
CA MET A 1 -0.40 0.07 16.51
C MET A 1 -0.82 0.78 15.24
N ARG A 2 0.10 0.99 14.31
CA ARG A 2 -0.25 1.48 12.97
C ARG A 2 0.24 0.51 11.91
N VAL A 3 -0.47 0.49 10.79
CA VAL A 3 -0.17 -0.36 9.63
C VAL A 3 0.10 0.54 8.43
N MET A 4 1.09 0.18 7.63
CA MET A 4 1.47 0.95 6.44
C MET A 4 1.03 0.20 5.19
N GLY A 5 0.41 0.92 4.24
CA GLY A 5 0.07 0.39 2.92
C GLY A 5 1.00 0.98 1.87
N LEU A 6 1.49 0.16 0.97
CA LEU A 6 2.40 0.57 -0.09
C LEU A 6 1.90 0.12 -1.45
N ASP A 7 1.94 1.04 -2.42
CA ASP A 7 1.72 0.75 -3.83
C ASP A 7 3.05 0.94 -4.57
N TYR A 8 3.71 -0.16 -4.93
CA TYR A 8 5.05 -0.16 -5.51
C TYR A 8 4.99 -0.06 -7.03
N GLY A 9 5.39 1.06 -7.57
CA GLY A 9 5.48 1.31 -9.01
C GLY A 9 6.93 1.34 -9.52
N SER A 10 7.09 1.58 -10.82
CA SER A 10 8.42 1.61 -11.44
C SER A 10 9.28 2.78 -10.99
N LYS A 11 8.67 3.92 -10.70
CA LYS A 11 9.39 5.13 -10.24
C LYS A 11 8.84 5.69 -8.95
N THR A 12 7.71 5.21 -8.49
CA THR A 12 7.03 5.75 -7.32
C THR A 12 6.62 4.65 -6.36
N VAL A 13 6.51 5.02 -5.09
CA VAL A 13 5.85 4.20 -4.08
C VAL A 13 4.83 5.09 -3.39
N GLY A 14 3.55 4.78 -3.56
CA GLY A 14 2.48 5.44 -2.82
C GLY A 14 2.46 4.90 -1.39
N VAL A 15 2.33 5.78 -0.42
CA VAL A 15 2.35 5.42 1.01
C VAL A 15 1.08 5.87 1.70
N ALA A 16 0.44 4.94 2.39
CA ALA A 16 -0.70 5.21 3.28
C ALA A 16 -0.38 4.65 4.67
N ILE A 17 -0.94 5.27 5.69
CA ILE A 17 -0.75 4.81 7.08
C ILE A 17 -2.10 4.84 7.79
N SER A 18 -2.35 3.83 8.61
CA SER A 18 -3.59 3.74 9.38
C SER A 18 -3.56 4.67 10.58
N ASP A 19 -4.75 4.96 11.11
CA ASP A 19 -4.86 5.60 12.42
C ASP A 19 -4.42 4.62 13.52
N PRO A 20 -4.20 5.10 14.77
CA PRO A 20 -3.78 4.22 15.86
C PRO A 20 -4.78 3.11 16.20
N LEU A 21 -6.06 3.31 15.90
CA LEU A 21 -7.11 2.32 16.15
C LEU A 21 -7.23 1.28 15.04
N VAL A 22 -6.46 1.43 13.97
CA VAL A 22 -6.42 0.51 12.82
C VAL A 22 -7.80 0.40 12.13
N LEU A 23 -8.50 1.52 12.02
CA LEU A 23 -9.83 1.61 11.40
C LEU A 23 -9.82 2.26 10.03
N THR A 24 -9.00 3.31 9.85
CA THR A 24 -8.99 4.10 8.61
C THR A 24 -7.58 4.25 8.06
N ALA A 25 -7.47 4.31 6.73
CA ALA A 25 -6.23 4.54 6.02
C ALA A 25 -6.17 5.97 5.49
N GLN A 26 -5.00 6.60 5.60
CA GLN A 26 -4.78 7.96 5.10
C GLN A 26 -3.53 7.98 4.22
N GLY A 27 -3.61 8.69 3.09
CA GLY A 27 -2.46 8.91 2.21
C GLY A 27 -1.45 9.82 2.89
N VAL A 28 -0.18 9.46 2.84
CA VAL A 28 0.90 10.20 3.50
C VAL A 28 1.83 10.86 2.50
N GLU A 29 2.36 10.11 1.57
CA GLU A 29 3.22 10.69 0.54
C GLU A 29 3.41 9.74 -0.64
N THR A 30 3.98 10.27 -1.73
CA THR A 30 4.47 9.48 -2.85
C THR A 30 5.98 9.63 -2.87
N ILE A 31 6.70 8.51 -2.76
CA ILE A 31 8.16 8.49 -2.81
C ILE A 31 8.60 8.29 -4.24
N TRP A 32 9.44 9.21 -4.76
CA TRP A 32 9.92 9.18 -6.14
C TRP A 32 11.36 8.68 -6.19
N ARG A 33 11.70 7.94 -7.26
CA ARG A 33 13.07 7.55 -7.55
C ARG A 33 13.35 7.69 -9.05
N LYS A 34 14.59 7.95 -9.38
CA LYS A 34 14.98 8.19 -10.79
C LYS A 34 15.06 6.90 -11.60
N GLN A 35 15.49 5.81 -10.97
CA GLN A 35 15.65 4.51 -11.62
C GLN A 35 14.98 3.43 -10.79
N GLU A 36 14.32 2.49 -11.47
CA GLU A 36 13.51 1.45 -10.83
C GLU A 36 14.31 0.59 -9.85
N ASN A 37 15.55 0.25 -10.20
CA ASN A 37 16.39 -0.61 -9.38
C ASN A 37 17.13 0.10 -8.24
N LYS A 38 17.07 1.43 -8.18
CA LYS A 38 17.75 2.19 -7.14
C LYS A 38 16.83 2.41 -5.94
N LEU A 39 16.76 1.41 -5.09
CA LEU A 39 15.81 1.37 -3.98
C LEU A 39 16.35 1.86 -2.64
N ARG A 40 17.65 2.14 -2.55
CA ARG A 40 18.29 2.50 -1.28
C ARG A 40 17.61 3.68 -0.57
N GLN A 41 17.43 4.79 -1.30
CA GLN A 41 16.80 5.99 -0.73
C GLN A 41 15.31 5.78 -0.46
N THR A 42 14.63 5.01 -1.33
CA THR A 42 13.22 4.67 -1.14
C THR A 42 13.04 3.88 0.15
N LEU A 43 13.86 2.86 0.37
CA LEU A 43 13.81 2.06 1.59
C LEU A 43 14.16 2.88 2.82
N ALA A 44 15.15 3.77 2.72
CA ALA A 44 15.51 4.66 3.82
C ALA A 44 14.33 5.58 4.22
N ARG A 45 13.61 6.12 3.21
CA ARG A 45 12.45 6.96 3.50
C ARG A 45 11.32 6.17 4.15
N ILE A 46 11.09 4.94 3.69
CA ILE A 46 10.09 4.06 4.31
C ILE A 46 10.45 3.80 5.77
N GLU A 47 11.71 3.54 6.07
CA GLU A 47 12.17 3.34 7.45
C GLU A 47 11.95 4.58 8.33
N GLU A 48 12.19 5.78 7.78
CA GLU A 48 11.90 7.03 8.50
C GLU A 48 10.41 7.14 8.84
N LEU A 49 9.53 6.81 7.89
CA LEU A 49 8.09 6.85 8.11
C LEU A 49 7.64 5.79 9.13
N ILE A 50 8.24 4.60 9.08
CA ILE A 50 7.97 3.53 10.05
C ILE A 50 8.29 4.01 11.47
N SER A 51 9.44 4.67 11.63
CA SER A 51 9.86 5.21 12.93
C SER A 51 8.96 6.36 13.38
N GLU A 52 8.65 7.28 12.47
CA GLU A 52 7.82 8.46 12.76
C GLU A 52 6.41 8.09 13.22
N TYR A 53 5.79 7.12 12.55
CA TYR A 53 4.41 6.70 12.83
C TYR A 53 4.32 5.44 13.69
N GLN A 54 5.45 4.84 14.04
CA GLN A 54 5.53 3.61 14.83
C GLN A 54 4.74 2.48 14.16
N VAL A 55 5.06 2.23 12.90
CA VAL A 55 4.43 1.19 12.09
C VAL A 55 4.91 -0.19 12.53
N GLU A 56 3.98 -1.14 12.66
CA GLU A 56 4.28 -2.51 13.09
C GLU A 56 4.07 -3.56 12.00
N ARG A 57 3.40 -3.20 10.91
CA ARG A 57 3.09 -4.12 9.81
C ARG A 57 3.01 -3.35 8.51
N ILE A 58 3.40 -4.00 7.42
CA ILE A 58 3.36 -3.42 6.08
C ILE A 58 2.43 -4.26 5.20
N ILE A 59 1.54 -3.59 4.46
CA ILE A 59 0.68 -4.22 3.45
C ILE A 59 1.16 -3.73 2.09
N LEU A 60 1.61 -4.65 1.25
CA LEU A 60 2.16 -4.33 -0.06
C LEU A 60 1.22 -4.81 -1.16
N GLY A 61 0.85 -3.90 -2.06
CA GLY A 61 0.01 -4.24 -3.19
C GLY A 61 0.69 -5.25 -4.11
N TYR A 62 -0.09 -6.23 -4.58
CA TYR A 62 0.39 -7.31 -5.43
C TYR A 62 -0.38 -7.29 -6.76
N PRO A 63 0.24 -6.80 -7.85
CA PRO A 63 -0.44 -6.67 -9.14
C PRO A 63 -0.45 -8.00 -9.90
N LYS A 64 -1.52 -8.79 -9.71
CA LYS A 64 -1.73 -10.03 -10.48
C LYS A 64 -2.39 -9.72 -11.82
N ASN A 65 -2.05 -10.51 -12.84
CA ASN A 65 -2.74 -10.45 -14.13
C ASN A 65 -4.17 -11.03 -14.00
N MET A 66 -5.07 -10.61 -14.91
CA MET A 66 -6.47 -11.02 -14.89
C MET A 66 -6.67 -12.54 -14.96
N ASN A 67 -5.73 -13.27 -15.53
CA ASN A 67 -5.76 -14.73 -15.64
C ASN A 67 -5.03 -15.45 -14.50
N ASN A 68 -4.74 -14.75 -13.42
CA ASN A 68 -4.02 -15.25 -12.24
C ASN A 68 -2.56 -15.65 -12.50
N THR A 69 -1.97 -15.29 -13.65
CA THR A 69 -0.54 -15.50 -13.87
C THR A 69 0.27 -14.45 -13.14
N ILE A 70 1.50 -14.81 -12.76
CA ILE A 70 2.42 -13.87 -12.14
C ILE A 70 3.18 -13.14 -13.26
N GLY A 71 2.92 -11.84 -13.38
CA GLY A 71 3.60 -11.00 -14.36
C GLY A 71 4.89 -10.40 -13.82
N GLU A 72 5.60 -9.67 -14.68
CA GLU A 72 6.87 -9.02 -14.34
C GLU A 72 6.71 -8.04 -13.15
N ARG A 73 5.62 -7.25 -13.12
CA ARG A 73 5.38 -6.32 -12.01
C ARG A 73 5.17 -7.05 -10.68
N ALA A 74 4.49 -8.20 -10.72
CA ALA A 74 4.27 -9.00 -9.52
C ALA A 74 5.59 -9.57 -8.99
N LEU A 75 6.49 -10.02 -9.88
CA LEU A 75 7.80 -10.51 -9.47
C LEU A 75 8.62 -9.39 -8.81
N LYS A 76 8.57 -8.18 -9.35
CA LYS A 76 9.27 -7.03 -8.76
C LYS A 76 8.70 -6.65 -7.40
N SER A 77 7.40 -6.79 -7.21
CA SER A 77 6.76 -6.58 -5.92
C SER A 77 7.22 -7.61 -4.89
N LEU A 78 7.38 -8.87 -5.29
CA LEU A 78 7.90 -9.92 -4.41
C LEU A 78 9.36 -9.66 -4.02
N GLU A 79 10.18 -9.20 -4.96
CA GLU A 79 11.57 -8.80 -4.68
C GLU A 79 11.60 -7.63 -3.68
N PHE A 80 10.72 -6.65 -3.88
CA PHE A 80 10.61 -5.50 -2.99
C PHE A 80 10.17 -5.94 -1.58
N LYS A 81 9.24 -6.88 -1.49
CA LYS A 81 8.81 -7.48 -0.22
C LYS A 81 10.01 -8.05 0.55
N GLU A 82 10.85 -8.83 -0.13
CA GLU A 82 12.04 -9.43 0.51
C GLU A 82 12.99 -8.36 1.04
N LYS A 83 13.22 -7.30 0.27
CA LYS A 83 14.08 -6.20 0.69
C LYS A 83 13.49 -5.45 1.89
N LEU A 84 12.18 -5.22 1.88
CA LEU A 84 11.49 -4.59 3.00
C LEU A 84 11.61 -5.42 4.27
N GLU A 85 11.31 -6.71 4.20
CA GLU A 85 11.39 -7.60 5.34
C GLU A 85 12.80 -7.67 5.92
N GLY A 86 13.80 -7.79 5.03
CA GLY A 86 15.19 -7.87 5.47
C GLY A 86 15.68 -6.57 6.11
N ARG A 87 15.21 -5.43 5.63
CA ARG A 87 15.69 -4.13 6.13
C ARG A 87 14.92 -3.62 7.34
N THR A 88 13.61 -3.84 7.38
CA THR A 88 12.75 -3.31 8.44
C THR A 88 12.52 -4.29 9.59
N GLY A 89 12.63 -5.59 9.32
CA GLY A 89 12.29 -6.61 10.31
C GLY A 89 10.79 -6.76 10.56
N LEU A 90 9.94 -6.05 9.79
CA LEU A 90 8.50 -6.09 9.96
C LEU A 90 7.86 -7.10 9.02
N PRO A 91 6.72 -7.71 9.40
CA PRO A 91 5.99 -8.58 8.49
C PRO A 91 5.39 -7.77 7.34
N VAL A 92 5.51 -8.29 6.11
CA VAL A 92 4.95 -7.70 4.90
C VAL A 92 3.90 -8.65 4.35
N VAL A 93 2.64 -8.19 4.31
CA VAL A 93 1.51 -8.96 3.80
C VAL A 93 1.21 -8.49 2.38
N MET A 94 1.06 -9.43 1.45
CA MET A 94 0.72 -9.10 0.06
C MET A 94 -0.79 -8.94 -0.08
N TRP A 95 -1.20 -7.95 -0.86
CA TRP A 95 -2.61 -7.66 -1.13
C TRP A 95 -2.86 -7.54 -2.63
N ASP A 96 -3.90 -8.21 -3.13
CA ASP A 96 -4.25 -8.21 -4.55
C ASP A 96 -4.81 -6.86 -4.98
N GLU A 97 -4.12 -6.18 -5.91
CA GLU A 97 -4.48 -4.84 -6.40
C GLU A 97 -5.52 -4.84 -7.52
N ARG A 98 -5.92 -5.98 -8.06
CA ARG A 98 -6.77 -6.03 -9.26
C ARG A 98 -8.05 -5.23 -9.19
N LEU A 99 -8.60 -5.06 -8.00
CA LEU A 99 -9.88 -4.39 -7.80
C LEU A 99 -9.75 -2.96 -7.27
N THR A 100 -8.57 -2.51 -6.87
CA THR A 100 -8.40 -1.22 -6.20
C THR A 100 -8.24 -0.03 -7.14
N THR A 101 -7.63 -0.22 -8.31
CA THR A 101 -7.32 0.89 -9.23
C THR A 101 -8.58 1.56 -9.77
N ALA A 102 -9.59 0.78 -10.15
CA ALA A 102 -10.85 1.33 -10.65
C ALA A 102 -11.58 2.15 -9.58
N GLU A 103 -11.55 1.67 -8.34
CA GLU A 103 -12.14 2.38 -7.21
C GLU A 103 -11.39 3.68 -6.90
N ALA A 104 -10.06 3.66 -7.00
CA ALA A 104 -9.23 4.84 -6.80
C ALA A 104 -9.59 5.93 -7.82
N GLU A 105 -9.72 5.56 -9.09
CA GLU A 105 -10.11 6.51 -10.14
C GLU A 105 -11.49 7.10 -9.89
N ARG A 106 -12.46 6.29 -9.52
CA ARG A 106 -13.82 6.76 -9.20
C ARG A 106 -13.80 7.72 -8.02
N THR A 107 -13.06 7.40 -6.97
CA THR A 107 -12.94 8.25 -5.79
C THR A 107 -12.33 9.60 -6.14
N LEU A 108 -11.28 9.63 -6.96
CA LEU A 108 -10.66 10.88 -7.40
C LEU A 108 -11.60 11.73 -8.26
N MET A 109 -12.38 11.09 -9.13
CA MET A 109 -13.37 11.79 -9.93
C MET A 109 -14.47 12.41 -9.07
N GLU A 110 -14.93 11.69 -8.06
CA GLU A 110 -15.95 12.17 -7.10
C GLU A 110 -15.43 13.34 -6.25
N THR A 111 -14.15 13.34 -5.89
CA THR A 111 -13.57 14.42 -5.09
C THR A 111 -13.18 15.63 -5.91
N GLY A 112 -13.32 15.58 -7.25
CA GLY A 112 -13.06 16.71 -8.12
C GLY A 112 -11.59 17.08 -8.28
N VAL A 113 -10.68 16.14 -8.07
CA VAL A 113 -9.24 16.37 -8.26
C VAL A 113 -8.96 16.69 -9.71
N ARG A 114 -8.19 17.78 -9.96
CA ARG A 114 -7.82 18.20 -11.30
C ARG A 114 -7.03 17.12 -12.04
N ARG A 115 -7.29 16.98 -13.34
CA ARG A 115 -6.69 15.96 -14.19
C ARG A 115 -5.16 15.94 -14.14
N GLU A 116 -4.54 17.09 -14.08
CA GLU A 116 -3.06 17.28 -14.03
C GLU A 116 -2.44 16.72 -12.75
N ASN A 117 -3.21 16.66 -11.67
CA ASN A 117 -2.74 16.16 -10.36
C ASN A 117 -3.12 14.70 -10.10
N ARG A 118 -3.92 14.09 -10.98
CA ARG A 118 -4.44 12.73 -10.77
C ARG A 118 -3.35 11.69 -10.61
N LYS A 119 -2.28 11.77 -11.41
CA LYS A 119 -1.22 10.77 -11.37
C LYS A 119 -0.52 10.73 -10.01
N GLN A 120 -0.26 11.89 -9.43
CA GLN A 120 0.37 11.99 -8.12
C GLN A 120 -0.54 11.45 -7.02
N TYR A 121 -1.82 11.78 -7.07
CA TYR A 121 -2.80 11.34 -6.10
C TYR A 121 -3.22 9.89 -6.30
N LEU A 122 -3.19 9.37 -7.53
CA LEU A 122 -3.52 7.97 -7.81
C LEU A 122 -2.63 7.00 -7.05
N ASP A 123 -1.32 7.28 -6.99
CA ASP A 123 -0.38 6.42 -6.29
C ASP A 123 -0.68 6.36 -4.79
N GLN A 124 -0.99 7.53 -4.18
CA GLN A 124 -1.38 7.58 -2.77
C GLN A 124 -2.74 6.95 -2.54
N MET A 125 -3.70 7.22 -3.44
CA MET A 125 -5.05 6.67 -3.32
C MET A 125 -5.06 5.15 -3.49
N ALA A 126 -4.23 4.62 -4.38
CA ALA A 126 -4.07 3.17 -4.52
C ALA A 126 -3.55 2.56 -3.22
N ALA A 127 -2.56 3.19 -2.59
CA ALA A 127 -2.04 2.75 -1.30
C ALA A 127 -3.12 2.82 -0.20
N VAL A 128 -3.94 3.88 -0.19
CA VAL A 128 -5.07 4.01 0.74
C VAL A 128 -6.05 2.86 0.56
N LEU A 129 -6.43 2.54 -0.69
CA LEU A 129 -7.39 1.47 -0.96
C LEU A 129 -6.83 0.09 -0.63
N ILE A 130 -5.55 -0.15 -0.91
CA ILE A 130 -4.86 -1.38 -0.52
C ILE A 130 -4.94 -1.55 1.00
N LEU A 131 -4.56 -0.53 1.73
CA LEU A 131 -4.56 -0.57 3.19
C LEU A 131 -5.98 -0.66 3.74
N GLN A 132 -6.92 0.15 3.25
CA GLN A 132 -8.29 0.13 3.74
C GLN A 132 -8.96 -1.22 3.50
N GLY A 133 -8.71 -1.86 2.35
CA GLY A 133 -9.20 -3.20 2.08
C GLY A 133 -8.75 -4.20 3.13
N TYR A 134 -7.47 -4.13 3.50
CA TYR A 134 -6.91 -4.98 4.54
C TYR A 134 -7.54 -4.68 5.91
N LEU A 135 -7.67 -3.40 6.27
CA LEU A 135 -8.26 -3.00 7.56
C LEU A 135 -9.73 -3.46 7.68
N ASP A 136 -10.49 -3.29 6.62
CA ASP A 136 -11.88 -3.73 6.58
C ASP A 136 -11.99 -5.24 6.75
N ARG A 137 -11.10 -5.99 6.14
CA ARG A 137 -11.08 -7.46 6.26
C ARG A 137 -10.78 -7.90 7.68
N ILE A 138 -9.83 -7.28 8.35
CA ILE A 138 -9.52 -7.57 9.76
C ILE A 138 -10.74 -7.27 10.63
N SER A 139 -11.41 -6.15 10.41
CA SER A 139 -12.58 -5.74 11.17
C SER A 139 -13.72 -6.76 11.00
N MET A 140 -13.99 -7.20 9.77
CA MET A 140 -14.98 -8.22 9.48
C MET A 140 -14.67 -9.54 10.19
N ASN A 141 -13.42 -9.97 10.16
CA ASN A 141 -13.00 -11.20 10.84
C ASN A 141 -13.22 -11.11 12.36
N LYS A 142 -12.98 -9.94 12.96
CA LYS A 142 -13.22 -9.72 14.39
C LYS A 142 -14.73 -9.78 14.72
N GLU A 143 -15.57 -9.21 13.87
CA GLU A 143 -17.02 -9.27 14.04
C GLU A 143 -17.55 -10.69 13.93
N GLU A 144 -17.06 -11.47 12.97
CA GLU A 144 -17.42 -12.87 12.82
C GLU A 144 -17.01 -13.69 14.06
N ASN A 145 -15.80 -13.49 14.57
CA ASN A 145 -15.33 -14.18 15.77
C ASN A 145 -16.12 -13.79 17.00
N ASN A 146 -16.54 -12.53 17.11
CA ASN A 146 -17.37 -12.07 18.22
C ASN A 146 -18.81 -12.59 18.10
N GLY A 147 -19.30 -12.84 16.88
CA GLY A 147 -20.61 -13.38 16.65
C GLY A 147 -20.78 -14.87 16.94
N GLU A 148 -19.70 -15.61 17.05
CA GLU A 148 -19.68 -17.06 17.34
C GLU A 148 -19.79 -17.39 18.83
N ASN A 149 -19.77 -16.38 19.67
CA ASN A 149 -19.94 -16.54 21.11
C ASN A 149 -21.42 -16.31 21.48
#